data_a752be80a6f0043d28ea322d63d9670e
#
_entry.id   a752be80a6f0043d28ea322d63d9670e
#
_cell.length_a   1.000
_cell.length_b   1.000
_cell.length_c   1.000
_cell.angle_alpha   90.00
_cell.angle_beta   90.00
_cell.angle_gamma   90.00
#
_symmetry.space_group_name_H-M   'P 1'
#
loop_
_entity.id
_entity.type
_entity.pdbx_description
1 polymer ?
#
loop_
_entity_poly.entity_id
_entity_poly.type
_entity_poly.pdbx_seq_one_letter_code
_entity_poly.pdbx_strand_id
1 'polypeptide(L)'
;KVRKGYKWEVLALLWVAYLLNQADRQVFNVVLPLIREDLGLSDVAVGTIATVFNLFYAVLVPIGGFIGDRFSRKWIVTASVLFWSIATMFTGLCNGFLMLVVMRSIATGGGEAFFGPANYSLIADYHDRTRAFAMSIHQTAYYVGIILSGYAAGVVGELWGWRNAFYIFGAIGVLHGIIM
;
A
#
# COMPACT_ATOMS: atom_id res chain seq x y z
N LYS A 1 23.63 -18.13 12.52
CA LYS A 1 22.51 -18.35 13.47
C LYS A 1 21.70 -17.06 13.52
N VAL A 2 20.46 -17.10 13.06
CA VAL A 2 19.54 -15.97 13.15
C VAL A 2 19.27 -15.69 14.65
N ARG A 3 19.35 -14.42 15.05
CA ARG A 3 19.14 -13.96 16.43
C ARG A 3 17.73 -14.38 16.91
N LYS A 4 17.59 -14.91 18.13
CA LYS A 4 16.33 -15.49 18.66
C LYS A 4 15.09 -14.57 18.60
N GLY A 5 15.27 -13.26 18.45
CA GLY A 5 14.18 -12.26 18.31
C GLY A 5 13.90 -11.80 16.87
N TYR A 6 14.78 -12.08 15.93
CA TYR A 6 14.75 -11.52 14.58
C TYR A 6 13.45 -11.77 13.81
N LYS A 7 12.83 -12.93 14.00
CA LYS A 7 11.54 -13.23 13.37
C LYS A 7 10.42 -12.25 13.77
N TRP A 8 10.45 -11.75 15.00
CA TRP A 8 9.47 -10.78 15.49
C TRP A 8 9.78 -9.36 14.99
N GLU A 9 11.06 -9.03 14.79
CA GLU A 9 11.49 -7.78 14.16
C GLU A 9 11.00 -7.76 12.71
N VAL A 10 11.17 -8.85 11.96
CA VAL A 10 10.63 -9.00 10.61
C VAL A 10 9.11 -8.87 10.59
N LEU A 11 8.42 -9.55 11.50
CA LEU A 11 6.95 -9.45 11.60
C LEU A 11 6.51 -8.00 11.89
N ALA A 12 7.20 -7.28 12.76
CA ALA A 12 6.86 -5.89 13.07
C ALA A 12 7.05 -4.97 11.85
N LEU A 13 8.13 -5.13 11.09
CA LEU A 13 8.36 -4.38 9.85
C LEU A 13 7.28 -4.69 8.80
N LEU A 14 6.95 -5.97 8.61
CA LEU A 14 5.89 -6.38 7.69
C LEU A 14 4.51 -5.93 8.14
N TRP A 15 4.25 -5.86 9.45
CA TRP A 15 3.03 -5.34 10.03
C TRP A 15 2.85 -3.85 9.69
N VAL A 16 3.90 -3.05 9.87
CA VAL A 16 3.87 -1.62 9.49
C VAL A 16 3.72 -1.46 7.97
N ALA A 17 4.41 -2.26 7.17
CA ALA A 17 4.26 -2.24 5.71
C ALA A 17 2.81 -2.54 5.28
N TYR A 18 2.16 -3.53 5.91
CA TYR A 18 0.77 -3.87 5.60
C TYR A 18 -0.22 -2.81 6.09
N LEU A 19 0.05 -2.20 7.27
CA LEU A 19 -0.69 -1.04 7.74
C LEU A 19 -0.64 0.10 6.71
N LEU A 20 0.56 0.43 6.21
CA LEU A 20 0.74 1.48 5.21
C LEU A 20 0.09 1.14 3.87
N ASN A 21 0.10 -0.13 3.46
CA ASN A 21 -0.62 -0.59 2.27
C ASN A 21 -2.13 -0.33 2.39
N GLN A 22 -2.73 -0.65 3.53
CA GLN A 22 -4.15 -0.37 3.77
C GLN A 22 -4.43 1.12 3.94
N ALA A 23 -3.51 1.83 4.57
CA ALA A 23 -3.59 3.27 4.72
C ALA A 23 -3.64 3.98 3.36
N ASP A 24 -2.80 3.57 2.42
CA ASP A 24 -2.76 4.14 1.07
C ASP A 24 -4.10 4.02 0.33
N ARG A 25 -4.73 2.84 0.42
CA ARG A 25 -6.06 2.60 -0.16
C ARG A 25 -7.12 3.46 0.50
N GLN A 26 -7.09 3.54 1.83
CA GLN A 26 -8.07 4.29 2.61
C GLN A 26 -7.95 5.79 2.42
N VAL A 27 -6.72 6.32 2.34
CA VAL A 27 -6.48 7.75 2.06
C VAL A 27 -7.20 8.17 0.77
N PHE A 28 -7.04 7.43 -0.33
CA PHE A 28 -7.73 7.74 -1.58
C PHE A 28 -9.25 7.78 -1.41
N ASN A 29 -9.82 6.77 -0.72
CA ASN A 29 -11.27 6.68 -0.52
C ASN A 29 -11.82 7.85 0.30
N VAL A 30 -11.10 8.26 1.34
CA VAL A 30 -11.52 9.34 2.25
C VAL A 30 -11.46 10.70 1.58
N VAL A 31 -10.39 10.98 0.83
CA VAL A 31 -10.23 12.28 0.16
C VAL A 31 -10.86 12.33 -1.25
N LEU A 32 -11.47 11.23 -1.70
CA LEU A 32 -12.09 11.13 -3.03
C LEU A 32 -13.13 12.23 -3.32
N PRO A 33 -14.00 12.64 -2.37
CA PRO A 33 -14.90 13.76 -2.60
C PRO A 33 -14.17 15.07 -2.94
N LEU A 34 -13.07 15.36 -2.24
CA LEU A 34 -12.25 16.54 -2.48
C LEU A 34 -11.54 16.49 -3.83
N ILE A 35 -11.02 15.32 -4.22
CA ILE A 35 -10.41 15.09 -5.54
C ILE A 35 -11.44 15.29 -6.64
N ARG A 36 -12.64 14.75 -6.43
CA ARG A 36 -13.74 14.83 -7.38
C ARG A 36 -14.16 16.29 -7.64
N GLU A 37 -14.30 17.07 -6.58
CA GLU A 37 -14.64 18.47 -6.68
C GLU A 37 -13.54 19.30 -7.37
N ASP A 38 -12.29 19.12 -6.96
CA ASP A 38 -11.13 19.87 -7.46
C ASP A 38 -10.83 19.57 -8.95
N LEU A 39 -10.98 18.32 -9.38
CA LEU A 39 -10.67 17.88 -10.75
C LEU A 39 -11.90 17.72 -11.64
N GLY A 40 -13.10 18.03 -11.18
CA GLY A 40 -14.33 17.92 -11.92
C GLY A 40 -14.65 16.51 -12.43
N LEU A 41 -14.37 15.48 -11.63
CA LEU A 41 -14.51 14.08 -12.04
C LEU A 41 -15.98 13.62 -12.00
N SER A 42 -16.44 12.98 -13.08
CA SER A 42 -17.73 12.30 -13.11
C SER A 42 -17.72 10.99 -12.32
N ASP A 43 -18.91 10.46 -11.97
CA ASP A 43 -19.04 9.15 -11.34
C ASP A 43 -18.42 8.03 -12.20
N VAL A 44 -18.55 8.12 -13.51
CA VAL A 44 -17.94 7.18 -14.45
C VAL A 44 -16.41 7.23 -14.38
N ALA A 45 -15.83 8.43 -14.28
CA ALA A 45 -14.38 8.59 -14.15
C ALA A 45 -13.87 7.97 -12.84
N VAL A 46 -14.56 8.21 -11.71
CA VAL A 46 -14.23 7.60 -10.41
C VAL A 46 -14.34 6.08 -10.47
N GLY A 47 -15.43 5.55 -11.01
CA GLY A 47 -15.62 4.12 -11.21
C GLY A 47 -14.54 3.50 -12.11
N THR A 48 -14.11 4.21 -13.15
CA THR A 48 -13.03 3.77 -14.05
C THR A 48 -11.69 3.68 -13.31
N ILE A 49 -11.32 4.67 -12.48
CA ILE A 49 -10.09 4.63 -11.68
C ILE A 49 -10.07 3.38 -10.79
N ALA A 50 -11.18 3.11 -10.09
CA ALA A 50 -11.30 1.93 -9.22
C ALA A 50 -11.25 0.61 -10.01
N THR A 51 -11.91 0.55 -11.16
CA THR A 51 -11.94 -0.64 -12.03
C THR A 51 -10.56 -0.94 -12.60
N VAL A 52 -9.85 0.06 -13.12
CA VAL A 52 -8.49 -0.11 -13.66
C VAL A 52 -7.53 -0.56 -12.54
N PHE A 53 -7.62 0.02 -11.35
CA PHE A 53 -6.83 -0.41 -10.20
C PHE A 53 -7.04 -1.91 -9.91
N ASN A 54 -8.30 -2.33 -9.77
CA ASN A 54 -8.63 -3.72 -9.42
C ASN A 54 -8.24 -4.71 -10.51
N LEU A 55 -8.44 -4.36 -11.80
CA LEU A 55 -8.04 -5.21 -12.92
C LEU A 55 -6.52 -5.36 -12.99
N PHE A 56 -5.78 -4.26 -12.86
CA PHE A 56 -4.31 -4.28 -12.88
C PHE A 56 -3.76 -5.10 -11.71
N TYR A 57 -4.31 -4.87 -10.53
CA TYR A 57 -3.97 -5.62 -9.32
C TYR A 57 -4.26 -7.12 -9.49
N ALA A 58 -5.45 -7.49 -9.96
CA ALA A 58 -5.85 -8.89 -10.13
C ALA A 58 -4.96 -9.64 -11.14
N VAL A 59 -4.56 -8.99 -12.23
CA VAL A 59 -3.67 -9.57 -13.24
C VAL A 59 -2.23 -9.73 -12.70
N LEU A 60 -1.76 -8.76 -11.93
CA LEU A 60 -0.37 -8.74 -11.46
C LEU A 60 -0.12 -9.58 -10.20
N VAL A 61 -1.13 -9.86 -9.36
CA VAL A 61 -0.96 -10.68 -8.15
C VAL A 61 -0.43 -12.08 -8.45
N PRO A 62 -0.97 -12.86 -9.41
CA PRO A 62 -0.39 -14.15 -9.79
C PRO A 62 1.04 -14.05 -10.31
N ILE A 63 1.35 -13.01 -11.08
CA ILE A 63 2.70 -12.73 -11.58
C ILE A 63 3.64 -12.43 -10.41
N GLY A 64 3.18 -11.62 -9.44
CA GLY A 64 3.91 -11.33 -8.21
C GLY A 64 4.22 -12.58 -7.40
N GLY A 65 3.27 -13.53 -7.31
CA GLY A 65 3.49 -14.84 -6.69
C GLY A 65 4.61 -15.63 -7.38
N PHE A 66 4.54 -15.75 -8.70
CA PHE A 66 5.55 -16.45 -9.49
C PHE A 66 6.96 -15.82 -9.37
N ILE A 67 7.04 -14.49 -9.34
CA ILE A 67 8.30 -13.77 -9.13
C ILE A 67 8.79 -13.97 -7.69
N GLY A 68 7.89 -13.96 -6.70
CA GLY A 68 8.20 -14.20 -5.29
C GLY A 68 8.80 -15.58 -5.00
N ASP A 69 8.50 -16.56 -5.83
CA ASP A 69 9.08 -17.92 -5.72
C ASP A 69 10.49 -18.03 -6.31
N ARG A 70 10.90 -17.09 -7.18
CA ARG A 70 12.17 -17.12 -7.89
C ARG A 70 13.21 -16.13 -7.39
N PHE A 71 12.76 -15.05 -6.79
CA PHE A 71 13.62 -13.96 -6.31
C PHE A 71 13.53 -13.82 -4.80
N SER A 72 14.46 -13.08 -4.22
CA SER A 72 14.46 -12.79 -2.78
C SER A 72 13.18 -12.04 -2.36
N ARG A 73 12.35 -12.69 -1.57
CA ARG A 73 11.09 -12.13 -1.03
C ARG A 73 11.31 -10.83 -0.29
N LYS A 74 12.42 -10.71 0.46
CA LYS A 74 12.79 -9.47 1.13
C LYS A 74 12.90 -8.31 0.13
N TRP A 75 13.65 -8.47 -0.95
CA TRP A 75 13.83 -7.40 -1.93
C TRP A 75 12.54 -7.07 -2.68
N ILE A 76 11.69 -8.06 -2.95
CA ILE A 76 10.38 -7.83 -3.58
C ILE A 76 9.50 -6.98 -2.65
N VAL A 77 9.40 -7.34 -1.37
CA VAL A 77 8.61 -6.58 -0.39
C VAL A 77 9.13 -5.15 -0.27
N THR A 78 10.44 -4.97 -0.07
CA THR A 78 11.04 -3.63 0.08
C THR A 78 10.84 -2.78 -1.18
N ALA A 79 11.11 -3.35 -2.36
CA ALA A 79 10.93 -2.65 -3.64
C ALA A 79 9.46 -2.28 -3.88
N SER A 80 8.52 -3.17 -3.54
CA SER A 80 7.09 -2.90 -3.64
C SER A 80 6.69 -1.74 -2.76
N VAL A 81 7.09 -1.74 -1.48
CA VAL A 81 6.81 -0.65 -0.52
C VAL A 81 7.32 0.69 -1.05
N LEU A 82 8.56 0.74 -1.50
CA LEU A 82 9.15 1.95 -2.05
C LEU A 82 8.42 2.43 -3.31
N PHE A 83 8.15 1.50 -4.24
CA PHE A 83 7.54 1.84 -5.52
C PHE A 83 6.13 2.41 -5.35
N TRP A 84 5.23 1.72 -4.62
CA TRP A 84 3.88 2.25 -4.45
C TRP A 84 3.86 3.52 -3.62
N SER A 85 4.74 3.65 -2.61
CA SER A 85 4.80 4.85 -1.77
C SER A 85 5.23 6.08 -2.58
N ILE A 86 6.18 5.92 -3.50
CA ILE A 86 6.58 6.96 -4.45
C ILE A 86 5.40 7.28 -5.40
N ALA A 87 4.72 6.27 -5.93
CA ALA A 87 3.55 6.45 -6.79
C ALA A 87 2.42 7.18 -6.04
N THR A 88 2.23 6.89 -4.74
CA THR A 88 1.29 7.60 -3.87
C THR A 88 1.66 9.06 -3.73
N MET A 89 2.92 9.40 -3.49
CA MET A 89 3.35 10.81 -3.48
C MET A 89 3.05 11.50 -4.82
N PHE A 90 3.32 10.86 -5.93
CA PHE A 90 3.02 11.41 -7.26
C PHE A 90 1.51 11.52 -7.54
N THR A 91 0.67 10.73 -6.88
CA THR A 91 -0.78 10.92 -6.93
C THR A 91 -1.19 12.32 -6.44
N GLY A 92 -0.48 12.89 -5.46
CA GLY A 92 -0.68 14.27 -5.01
C GLY A 92 -0.38 15.35 -6.07
N LEU A 93 0.39 15.02 -7.12
CA LEU A 93 0.67 15.92 -8.25
C LEU A 93 -0.35 15.82 -9.39
N CYS A 94 -1.33 14.92 -9.30
CA CYS A 94 -2.29 14.70 -10.37
C CYS A 94 -3.19 15.91 -10.58
N ASN A 95 -3.32 16.32 -11.84
CA ASN A 95 -4.14 17.47 -12.25
C ASN A 95 -5.28 17.07 -13.20
N GLY A 96 -5.58 15.77 -13.31
CA GLY A 96 -6.65 15.28 -14.16
C GLY A 96 -6.82 13.77 -14.14
N PHE A 97 -7.91 13.32 -14.77
CA PHE A 97 -8.33 11.92 -14.80
C PHE A 97 -7.24 10.94 -15.26
N LEU A 98 -6.63 11.21 -16.43
CA LEU A 98 -5.64 10.28 -17.00
C LEU A 98 -4.43 10.09 -16.08
N MET A 99 -3.94 11.17 -15.48
CA MET A 99 -2.81 11.11 -14.56
C MET A 99 -3.16 10.32 -13.29
N LEU A 100 -4.41 10.46 -12.78
CA LEU A 100 -4.90 9.64 -11.67
C LEU A 100 -4.98 8.15 -12.05
N VAL A 101 -5.46 7.81 -13.24
CA VAL A 101 -5.48 6.43 -13.72
C VAL A 101 -4.05 5.85 -13.75
N VAL A 102 -3.09 6.59 -14.28
CA VAL A 102 -1.70 6.12 -14.36
C VAL A 102 -1.06 5.99 -12.98
N MET A 103 -1.12 7.02 -12.15
CA MET A 103 -0.43 7.03 -10.85
C MET A 103 -1.15 6.18 -9.81
N ARG A 104 -2.46 6.36 -9.66
CA ARG A 104 -3.24 5.65 -8.63
C ARG A 104 -3.55 4.22 -9.04
N SER A 105 -3.98 3.96 -10.27
CA SER A 105 -4.43 2.64 -10.66
C SER A 105 -3.28 1.77 -11.16
N ILE A 106 -2.48 2.24 -12.11
CA ILE A 106 -1.43 1.43 -12.72
C ILE A 106 -0.19 1.37 -11.84
N ALA A 107 0.37 2.51 -11.45
CA ALA A 107 1.61 2.54 -10.68
C ALA A 107 1.41 2.03 -9.25
N THR A 108 0.45 2.59 -8.48
CA THR A 108 0.20 2.15 -7.11
C THR A 108 -0.32 0.71 -7.09
N GLY A 109 -1.37 0.39 -7.86
CA GLY A 109 -1.93 -0.97 -7.92
C GLY A 109 -0.92 -2.01 -8.40
N GLY A 110 -0.06 -1.65 -9.37
CA GLY A 110 1.05 -2.49 -9.83
C GLY A 110 2.08 -2.75 -8.75
N GLY A 111 2.51 -1.71 -8.03
CA GLY A 111 3.46 -1.85 -6.91
C GLY A 111 2.92 -2.73 -5.77
N GLU A 112 1.67 -2.52 -5.39
CA GLU A 112 1.03 -3.27 -4.31
C GLU A 112 0.81 -4.76 -4.65
N ALA A 113 0.59 -5.10 -5.93
CA ALA A 113 0.30 -6.47 -6.36
C ALA A 113 1.42 -7.48 -6.04
N PHE A 114 2.67 -7.04 -6.00
CA PHE A 114 3.82 -7.88 -5.67
C PHE A 114 4.03 -8.06 -4.17
N PHE A 115 3.52 -7.13 -3.36
CA PHE A 115 3.71 -7.14 -1.92
C PHE A 115 3.00 -8.32 -1.24
N GLY A 116 1.71 -8.53 -1.51
CA GLY A 116 0.90 -9.51 -0.80
C GLY A 116 1.47 -10.93 -0.81
N PRO A 117 1.71 -11.54 -1.98
CA PRO A 117 2.27 -12.88 -2.06
C PRO A 117 3.63 -13.02 -1.37
N ALA A 118 4.54 -12.07 -1.61
CA ALA A 118 5.88 -12.09 -1.03
C ALA A 118 5.85 -11.90 0.51
N ASN A 119 4.99 -11.00 1.00
CA ASN A 119 4.82 -10.69 2.42
C ASN A 119 4.33 -11.91 3.22
N TYR A 120 3.26 -12.57 2.79
CA TYR A 120 2.76 -13.76 3.47
C TYR A 120 3.74 -14.93 3.43
N SER A 121 4.42 -15.12 2.31
CA SER A 121 5.46 -16.14 2.19
C SER A 121 6.63 -15.86 3.12
N LEU A 122 7.05 -14.60 3.25
CA LEU A 122 8.14 -14.21 4.14
C LEU A 122 7.79 -14.46 5.61
N ILE A 123 6.57 -14.15 6.04
CA ILE A 123 6.10 -14.47 7.41
C ILE A 123 6.14 -15.99 7.63
N ALA A 124 5.68 -16.77 6.65
CA ALA A 124 5.68 -18.23 6.74
C ALA A 124 7.08 -18.82 6.90
N ASP A 125 8.09 -18.27 6.19
CA ASP A 125 9.48 -18.73 6.27
C ASP A 125 10.12 -18.53 7.65
N TYR A 126 9.76 -17.44 8.34
CA TYR A 126 10.32 -17.13 9.66
C TYR A 126 9.54 -17.75 10.83
N HIS A 127 8.30 -18.20 10.60
CA HIS A 127 7.36 -18.60 11.67
C HIS A 127 6.79 -20.02 11.53
N ASP A 128 7.62 -21.06 11.41
CA ASP A 128 7.17 -22.46 11.27
C ASP A 128 6.15 -22.88 12.34
N ARG A 129 6.55 -22.80 13.62
CA ARG A 129 5.73 -23.23 14.76
C ARG A 129 4.71 -22.19 15.23
N THR A 130 4.90 -20.93 14.88
CA THR A 130 4.07 -19.79 15.33
C THR A 130 3.36 -19.11 14.18
N ARG A 131 3.23 -19.79 13.03
CA ARG A 131 2.72 -19.22 11.76
C ARG A 131 1.31 -18.65 11.91
N ALA A 132 0.38 -19.42 12.48
CA ALA A 132 -0.99 -18.97 12.64
C ALA A 132 -1.06 -17.71 13.54
N PHE A 133 -0.34 -17.70 14.65
CA PHE A 133 -0.28 -16.57 15.56
C PHE A 133 0.36 -15.33 14.91
N ALA A 134 1.47 -15.50 14.18
CA ALA A 134 2.11 -14.40 13.44
C ALA A 134 1.19 -13.82 12.37
N MET A 135 0.49 -14.67 11.61
CA MET A 135 -0.49 -14.25 10.61
C MET A 135 -1.67 -13.49 11.25
N SER A 136 -2.15 -13.94 12.41
CA SER A 136 -3.22 -13.24 13.14
C SER A 136 -2.79 -11.85 13.59
N ILE A 137 -1.58 -11.72 14.16
CA ILE A 137 -1.00 -10.41 14.52
C ILE A 137 -0.87 -9.55 13.26
N HIS A 138 -0.29 -10.08 12.19
CA HIS A 138 -0.12 -9.35 10.94
C HIS A 138 -1.45 -8.83 10.38
N GLN A 139 -2.53 -9.64 10.48
CA GLN A 139 -3.85 -9.24 10.01
C GLN A 139 -4.45 -8.07 10.80
N THR A 140 -4.04 -7.82 12.05
CA THR A 140 -4.50 -6.64 12.80
C THR A 140 -4.06 -5.33 12.13
N ALA A 141 -2.94 -5.34 11.39
CA ALA A 141 -2.47 -4.18 10.63
C ALA A 141 -3.49 -3.67 9.61
N TYR A 142 -4.29 -4.57 9.03
CA TYR A 142 -5.37 -4.23 8.11
C TYR A 142 -6.37 -3.27 8.75
N TYR A 143 -6.93 -3.65 9.89
CA TYR A 143 -7.94 -2.85 10.60
C TYR A 143 -7.37 -1.58 11.19
N VAL A 144 -6.20 -1.67 11.82
CA VAL A 144 -5.50 -0.50 12.38
C VAL A 144 -5.16 0.49 11.26
N GLY A 145 -4.69 0.00 10.11
CA GLY A 145 -4.40 0.82 8.94
C GLY A 145 -5.62 1.60 8.45
N ILE A 146 -6.76 0.94 8.28
CA ILE A 146 -8.01 1.57 7.83
C ILE A 146 -8.48 2.63 8.84
N ILE A 147 -8.51 2.30 10.13
CA ILE A 147 -9.04 3.19 11.18
C ILE A 147 -8.17 4.44 11.31
N LEU A 148 -6.86 4.26 11.51
CA LEU A 148 -5.95 5.39 11.75
C LEU A 148 -5.82 6.28 10.51
N SER A 149 -5.68 5.66 9.33
CA SER A 149 -5.52 6.43 8.11
C SER A 149 -6.81 7.12 7.68
N GLY A 150 -7.96 6.51 7.91
CA GLY A 150 -9.25 7.12 7.62
C GLY A 150 -9.43 8.44 8.37
N TYR A 151 -9.15 8.43 9.67
CA TYR A 151 -9.19 9.63 10.49
C TYR A 151 -8.12 10.66 10.06
N ALA A 152 -6.86 10.22 9.97
CA ALA A 152 -5.76 11.12 9.65
C ALA A 152 -5.90 11.73 8.24
N ALA A 153 -6.30 10.94 7.24
CA ALA A 153 -6.52 11.44 5.88
C ALA A 153 -7.69 12.43 5.80
N GLY A 154 -8.76 12.21 6.57
CA GLY A 154 -9.87 13.15 6.66
C GLY A 154 -9.41 14.50 7.20
N VAL A 155 -8.73 14.50 8.35
CA VAL A 155 -8.21 15.73 8.98
C VAL A 155 -7.21 16.45 8.07
N VAL A 156 -6.26 15.72 7.48
CA VAL A 156 -5.28 16.32 6.56
C VAL A 156 -5.95 16.86 5.30
N GLY A 157 -6.89 16.12 4.73
CA GLY A 157 -7.61 16.50 3.52
C GLY A 157 -8.44 17.78 3.71
N GLU A 158 -9.13 17.90 4.84
CA GLU A 158 -9.93 19.08 5.16
C GLU A 158 -9.09 20.30 5.50
N LEU A 159 -8.02 20.14 6.29
CA LEU A 159 -7.24 21.29 6.77
C LEU A 159 -6.18 21.76 5.77
N TRP A 160 -5.56 20.83 5.03
CA TRP A 160 -4.40 21.12 4.17
C TRP A 160 -4.61 20.74 2.71
N GLY A 161 -5.78 20.20 2.37
CA GLY A 161 -6.12 19.73 1.03
C GLY A 161 -5.68 18.29 0.75
N TRP A 162 -6.39 17.64 -0.17
CA TRP A 162 -6.21 16.22 -0.49
C TRP A 162 -4.81 15.85 -0.99
N ARG A 163 -4.12 16.76 -1.69
CA ARG A 163 -2.76 16.54 -2.20
C ARG A 163 -1.76 16.28 -1.07
N ASN A 164 -1.88 17.02 0.05
CA ASN A 164 -1.01 16.85 1.20
C ASN A 164 -1.20 15.50 1.90
N ALA A 165 -2.40 14.92 1.87
CA ALA A 165 -2.61 13.57 2.36
C ALA A 165 -1.72 12.57 1.61
N PHE A 166 -1.66 12.63 0.27
CA PHE A 166 -0.79 11.74 -0.51
C PHE A 166 0.70 11.99 -0.26
N TYR A 167 1.13 13.23 -0.12
CA TYR A 167 2.53 13.54 0.19
C TYR A 167 2.94 12.98 1.56
N ILE A 168 2.12 13.17 2.58
CA ILE A 168 2.41 12.69 3.94
C ILE A 168 2.46 11.17 3.99
N PHE A 169 1.40 10.51 3.51
CA PHE A 169 1.33 9.04 3.58
C PHE A 169 2.39 8.38 2.68
N GLY A 170 2.63 8.90 1.49
CA GLY A 170 3.69 8.42 0.61
C GLY A 170 5.08 8.62 1.21
N ALA A 171 5.37 9.77 1.83
CA ALA A 171 6.65 10.02 2.50
C ALA A 171 6.89 9.06 3.67
N ILE A 172 5.86 8.78 4.49
CA ILE A 172 5.94 7.80 5.58
C ILE A 172 6.25 6.41 5.00
N GLY A 173 5.60 6.03 3.90
CA GLY A 173 5.85 4.76 3.22
C GLY A 173 7.27 4.65 2.65
N VAL A 174 7.80 5.71 2.05
CA VAL A 174 9.19 5.74 1.56
C VAL A 174 10.18 5.61 2.72
N LEU A 175 9.98 6.34 3.82
CA LEU A 175 10.82 6.23 5.02
C LEU A 175 10.81 4.81 5.58
N HIS A 176 9.64 4.17 5.66
CA HIS A 176 9.53 2.79 6.11
C HIS A 176 10.25 1.82 5.16
N GLY A 177 10.08 1.98 3.86
CA GLY A 177 10.75 1.15 2.85
C GLY A 177 12.29 1.26 2.90
N ILE A 178 12.84 2.41 3.30
CA ILE A 178 14.29 2.58 3.51
C ILE A 178 14.77 1.85 4.77
N ILE A 179 13.94 1.75 5.80
CA ILE A 179 14.27 1.07 7.06
C ILE A 179 14.26 -0.46 6.91
N MET A 180 13.46 -1.02 5.97
CA MET A 180 13.33 -2.46 5.71
C MET A 180 14.56 -3.06 5.04
#